data_53c39f8b6c0c0a15a5165421f0fec1b2
#
_entry.id   53c39f8b6c0c0a15a5165421f0fec1b2
#
_cell.length_a   1.000
_cell.length_b   1.000
_cell.length_c   1.000
_cell.angle_alpha   90.00
_cell.angle_beta   90.00
_cell.angle_gamma   90.00
#
_symmetry.space_group_name_H-M   'P 1'
#
loop_
_entity.id
_entity.type
_entity.pdbx_description
1 polymer ?
#
loop_
_entity_poly.entity_id
_entity_poly.type
_entity_poly.pdbx_seq_one_letter_code
_entity_poly.pdbx_strand_id
1 'polypeptide(L)'
;MILVTGGTGLVGAHLLYELTSSGLRVKALRRQQSNTAWVKKIFSYYTDQVEKYYSQIEWVEGDILDYFSLEEALKGVTSIYHCAAIVSFHGDDNDMMLNNNVKGTGNLIDAAIHNGVRRFCHVSSIAALGKTQDGSEITEETYWTPSKRKSGYSLSKFFSEMEVWRGIEEGLDAVIVNPSIIMGPGNWEIGSPKLFQSIWKGLKYYTKGISGFVDVRDVVKAMILLMDDRQFEQVKNQRFILNAGNMSYQDFFNKIADGLDKPRPRNFASDVKLHIAWRMAQTASFFTGKRPIITRETVSGTNQKNHYSGEKITQTIGFEYRSLDSSIADIAEIFLKDMVLPSGK
;
A
#
# COMPACT_ATOMS: atom_id res chain seq x y z
N MET A 1 -10.76 19.35 -10.47
CA MET A 1 -10.81 17.90 -10.80
C MET A 1 -9.73 17.16 -10.03
N ILE A 2 -10.02 15.95 -9.53
CA ILE A 2 -9.08 15.08 -8.82
C ILE A 2 -8.52 14.06 -9.79
N LEU A 3 -7.21 13.78 -9.74
CA LEU A 3 -6.57 12.64 -10.42
C LEU A 3 -6.11 11.60 -9.39
N VAL A 4 -6.42 10.33 -9.66
CA VAL A 4 -5.91 9.18 -8.89
C VAL A 4 -4.99 8.35 -9.79
N THR A 5 -3.74 8.17 -9.43
CA THR A 5 -2.86 7.19 -10.06
C THR A 5 -2.86 5.89 -9.26
N GLY A 6 -2.62 4.76 -9.92
CA GLY A 6 -2.68 3.46 -9.24
C GLY A 6 -4.10 3.04 -8.82
N GLY A 7 -5.14 3.58 -9.48
CA GLY A 7 -6.55 3.32 -9.19
C GLY A 7 -6.98 1.85 -9.28
N THR A 8 -6.20 0.98 -9.93
CA THR A 8 -6.46 -0.47 -10.00
C THR A 8 -5.76 -1.27 -8.87
N GLY A 9 -4.96 -0.61 -8.03
CA GLY A 9 -4.32 -1.20 -6.85
C GLY A 9 -5.23 -1.20 -5.62
N LEU A 10 -4.77 -1.85 -4.54
CA LEU A 10 -5.56 -1.96 -3.30
C LEU A 10 -6.01 -0.59 -2.76
N VAL A 11 -5.08 0.31 -2.47
CA VAL A 11 -5.39 1.64 -1.91
C VAL A 11 -6.17 2.48 -2.92
N GLY A 12 -5.70 2.54 -4.19
CA GLY A 12 -6.33 3.38 -5.19
C GLY A 12 -7.77 2.99 -5.50
N ALA A 13 -8.11 1.70 -5.53
CA ALA A 13 -9.47 1.25 -5.79
C ALA A 13 -10.42 1.58 -4.63
N HIS A 14 -9.96 1.45 -3.37
CA HIS A 14 -10.74 1.88 -2.21
C HIS A 14 -10.91 3.40 -2.18
N LEU A 15 -9.87 4.14 -2.53
CA LEU A 15 -9.94 5.60 -2.64
C LEU A 15 -10.94 6.05 -3.72
N LEU A 16 -10.93 5.39 -4.89
CA LEU A 16 -11.91 5.66 -5.94
C LEU A 16 -13.34 5.42 -5.45
N TYR A 17 -13.57 4.35 -4.68
CA TYR A 17 -14.88 4.10 -4.07
C TYR A 17 -15.31 5.24 -3.15
N GLU A 18 -14.47 5.64 -2.20
CA GLU A 18 -14.82 6.69 -1.23
C GLU A 18 -15.06 8.05 -1.90
N LEU A 19 -14.24 8.42 -2.89
CA LEU A 19 -14.42 9.66 -3.62
C LEU A 19 -15.71 9.66 -4.44
N THR A 20 -16.00 8.58 -5.17
CA THR A 20 -17.20 8.51 -6.02
C THR A 20 -18.47 8.31 -5.21
N SER A 21 -18.45 7.58 -4.10
CA SER A 21 -19.59 7.44 -3.19
C SER A 21 -19.95 8.76 -2.50
N SER A 22 -18.97 9.66 -2.33
CA SER A 22 -19.18 11.04 -1.87
C SER A 22 -19.69 11.98 -2.98
N GLY A 23 -19.99 11.46 -4.17
CA GLY A 23 -20.54 12.23 -5.31
C GLY A 23 -19.51 12.97 -6.14
N LEU A 24 -18.21 12.72 -5.94
CA LEU A 24 -17.15 13.35 -6.70
C LEU A 24 -16.91 12.62 -8.03
N ARG A 25 -16.71 13.38 -9.10
CA ARG A 25 -16.15 12.87 -10.35
C ARG A 25 -14.63 12.91 -10.25
N VAL A 26 -13.97 11.80 -10.64
CA VAL A 26 -12.53 11.65 -10.55
C VAL A 26 -11.93 11.14 -11.84
N LYS A 27 -10.77 11.65 -12.21
CA LYS A 27 -9.93 11.04 -13.24
C LYS A 27 -9.10 9.95 -12.59
N ALA A 28 -8.94 8.81 -13.27
CA ALA A 28 -8.07 7.74 -12.82
C ALA A 28 -7.12 7.32 -13.96
N LEU A 29 -5.80 7.50 -13.72
CA LEU A 29 -4.78 7.10 -14.67
C LEU A 29 -4.65 5.58 -14.70
N ARG A 30 -4.70 4.99 -15.90
CA ARG A 30 -4.46 3.57 -16.10
C ARG A 30 -3.60 3.30 -17.33
N ARG A 31 -2.81 2.26 -17.30
CA ARG A 31 -2.17 1.74 -18.50
C ARG A 31 -3.17 0.94 -19.32
N GLN A 32 -2.96 0.83 -20.61
CA GLN A 32 -3.85 0.12 -21.54
C GLN A 32 -4.16 -1.32 -21.05
N GLN A 33 -3.16 -2.02 -20.48
CA GLN A 33 -3.32 -3.40 -20.02
C GLN A 33 -3.92 -3.51 -18.61
N SER A 34 -4.24 -2.40 -17.94
CA SER A 34 -4.73 -2.43 -16.57
C SER A 34 -6.10 -3.08 -16.47
N ASN A 35 -6.23 -4.06 -15.59
CA ASN A 35 -7.51 -4.72 -15.34
C ASN A 35 -8.34 -3.91 -14.34
N THR A 36 -9.39 -3.27 -14.83
CA THR A 36 -10.31 -2.48 -14.03
C THR A 36 -11.43 -3.30 -13.38
N ALA A 37 -11.57 -4.59 -13.70
CA ALA A 37 -12.61 -5.44 -13.12
C ALA A 37 -12.47 -5.56 -11.59
N TRP A 38 -11.24 -5.55 -11.08
CA TRP A 38 -11.00 -5.55 -9.64
C TRP A 38 -11.52 -4.30 -8.93
N VAL A 39 -11.56 -3.15 -9.60
CA VAL A 39 -12.15 -1.92 -9.03
C VAL A 39 -13.64 -2.12 -8.78
N LYS A 40 -14.38 -2.66 -9.76
CA LYS A 40 -15.79 -3.01 -9.59
C LYS A 40 -15.99 -4.05 -8.50
N LYS A 41 -15.11 -5.06 -8.42
CA LYS A 41 -15.15 -6.08 -7.37
C LYS A 41 -14.95 -5.48 -5.98
N ILE A 42 -14.02 -4.55 -5.81
CA ILE A 42 -13.82 -3.84 -4.54
C ILE A 42 -15.05 -2.99 -4.19
N PHE A 43 -15.64 -2.29 -5.18
CA PHE A 43 -16.87 -1.53 -4.96
C PHE A 43 -18.00 -2.44 -4.46
N SER A 44 -18.13 -3.66 -5.01
CA SER A 44 -19.18 -4.60 -4.61
C SER A 44 -19.07 -5.10 -3.16
N TYR A 45 -17.96 -4.89 -2.48
CA TYR A 45 -17.84 -5.17 -1.05
C TYR A 45 -18.58 -4.15 -0.17
N TYR A 46 -18.86 -2.96 -0.71
CA TYR A 46 -19.40 -1.83 0.03
C TYR A 46 -20.80 -1.39 -0.43
N THR A 47 -21.21 -1.77 -1.65
CA THR A 47 -22.46 -1.30 -2.24
C THR A 47 -22.99 -2.22 -3.33
N ASP A 48 -24.32 -2.28 -3.46
CA ASP A 48 -25.01 -2.90 -4.61
C ASP A 48 -25.09 -1.94 -5.81
N GLN A 49 -24.79 -0.64 -5.64
CA GLN A 49 -24.84 0.39 -6.67
C GLN A 49 -23.49 0.57 -7.39
N VAL A 50 -22.80 -0.53 -7.68
CA VAL A 50 -21.44 -0.53 -8.25
C VAL A 50 -21.33 0.34 -9.51
N GLU A 51 -22.22 0.14 -10.48
CA GLU A 51 -22.16 0.85 -11.77
C GLU A 51 -22.40 2.35 -11.61
N LYS A 52 -23.24 2.77 -10.67
CA LYS A 52 -23.51 4.18 -10.40
C LYS A 52 -22.22 4.91 -9.98
N TYR A 53 -21.47 4.36 -9.04
CA TYR A 53 -20.24 4.99 -8.55
C TYR A 53 -19.08 4.79 -9.53
N TYR A 54 -18.99 3.62 -10.16
CA TYR A 54 -17.95 3.36 -11.16
C TYR A 54 -18.06 4.27 -12.38
N SER A 55 -19.28 4.65 -12.80
CA SER A 55 -19.49 5.57 -13.93
C SER A 55 -19.03 7.01 -13.65
N GLN A 56 -18.72 7.36 -12.40
CA GLN A 56 -18.15 8.66 -12.04
C GLN A 56 -16.63 8.72 -12.23
N ILE A 57 -16.00 7.60 -12.59
CA ILE A 57 -14.58 7.53 -12.89
C ILE A 57 -14.34 7.79 -14.37
N GLU A 58 -13.63 8.86 -14.68
CA GLU A 58 -13.06 9.12 -15.99
C GLU A 58 -11.71 8.41 -16.10
N TRP A 59 -11.68 7.27 -16.78
CA TRP A 59 -10.45 6.54 -17.01
C TRP A 59 -9.62 7.20 -18.11
N VAL A 60 -8.43 7.69 -17.74
CA VAL A 60 -7.48 8.28 -18.67
C VAL A 60 -6.35 7.28 -18.92
N GLU A 61 -6.06 7.00 -20.18
CA GLU A 61 -4.94 6.15 -20.56
C GLU A 61 -3.63 6.92 -20.48
N GLY A 62 -2.63 6.33 -19.81
CA GLY A 62 -1.30 6.93 -19.69
C GLY A 62 -0.39 6.09 -18.79
N ASP A 63 0.88 6.45 -18.77
CA ASP A 63 1.91 5.82 -17.94
C ASP A 63 2.69 6.89 -17.18
N ILE A 64 2.95 6.65 -15.88
CA ILE A 64 3.77 7.58 -15.07
C ILE A 64 5.20 7.72 -15.60
N LEU A 65 5.67 6.81 -16.43
CA LEU A 65 6.95 6.91 -17.11
C LEU A 65 6.91 7.75 -18.39
N ASP A 66 5.72 8.04 -18.91
CA ASP A 66 5.50 8.88 -20.10
C ASP A 66 4.99 10.27 -19.68
N TYR A 67 5.90 11.23 -19.68
CA TYR A 67 5.64 12.60 -19.28
C TYR A 67 4.51 13.25 -20.13
N PHE A 68 4.47 13.02 -21.43
CA PHE A 68 3.43 13.61 -22.28
C PHE A 68 2.03 13.05 -21.99
N SER A 69 1.92 11.77 -21.65
CA SER A 69 0.66 11.19 -21.22
C SER A 69 0.19 11.77 -19.87
N LEU A 70 1.12 12.15 -19.00
CA LEU A 70 0.81 12.83 -17.72
C LEU A 70 0.30 14.25 -17.95
N GLU A 71 0.91 15.03 -18.86
CA GLU A 71 0.43 16.37 -19.20
C GLU A 71 -1.02 16.35 -19.70
N GLU A 72 -1.39 15.39 -20.57
CA GLU A 72 -2.76 15.23 -21.03
C GLU A 72 -3.71 14.84 -19.87
N ALA A 73 -3.30 13.90 -19.02
CA ALA A 73 -4.11 13.46 -17.89
C ALA A 73 -4.35 14.59 -16.87
N LEU A 74 -3.40 15.51 -16.74
CA LEU A 74 -3.43 16.59 -15.74
C LEU A 74 -4.24 17.82 -16.20
N LYS A 75 -4.74 17.88 -17.44
CA LYS A 75 -5.57 18.99 -17.90
C LYS A 75 -6.78 19.19 -16.99
N GLY A 76 -6.86 20.35 -16.34
CA GLY A 76 -7.93 20.74 -15.42
C GLY A 76 -7.90 20.03 -14.05
N VAL A 77 -6.81 19.30 -13.73
CA VAL A 77 -6.60 18.67 -12.44
C VAL A 77 -6.08 19.70 -11.44
N THR A 78 -6.64 19.70 -10.23
CA THR A 78 -6.24 20.59 -9.13
C THR A 78 -5.65 19.81 -7.96
N SER A 79 -5.93 18.52 -7.87
CA SER A 79 -5.48 17.68 -6.75
C SER A 79 -5.11 16.29 -7.26
N ILE A 80 -4.02 15.72 -6.75
CA ILE A 80 -3.53 14.39 -7.12
C ILE A 80 -3.46 13.50 -5.89
N TYR A 81 -3.94 12.26 -6.02
CA TYR A 81 -3.64 11.16 -5.11
C TYR A 81 -2.74 10.16 -5.84
N HIS A 82 -1.48 10.10 -5.45
CA HIS A 82 -0.49 9.22 -6.06
C HIS A 82 -0.37 7.89 -5.31
N CYS A 83 -1.15 6.88 -5.77
CA CYS A 83 -1.14 5.53 -5.22
C CYS A 83 -0.37 4.53 -6.11
N ALA A 84 0.11 4.97 -7.28
CA ALA A 84 0.82 4.09 -8.20
C ALA A 84 2.20 3.72 -7.64
N ALA A 85 2.43 2.43 -7.47
CA ALA A 85 3.74 1.88 -7.16
C ALA A 85 3.79 0.39 -7.54
N ILE A 86 4.96 -0.08 -7.93
CA ILE A 86 5.25 -1.50 -8.04
C ILE A 86 5.78 -1.98 -6.70
N VAL A 87 5.21 -3.07 -6.19
CA VAL A 87 5.63 -3.73 -4.96
C VAL A 87 6.15 -5.12 -5.31
N SER A 88 7.43 -5.35 -5.10
CA SER A 88 8.04 -6.68 -5.25
C SER A 88 9.09 -6.91 -4.17
N PHE A 89 9.24 -8.16 -3.77
CA PHE A 89 10.28 -8.63 -2.87
C PHE A 89 11.26 -9.58 -3.58
N HIS A 90 11.28 -9.54 -4.90
CA HIS A 90 12.24 -10.27 -5.73
C HIS A 90 13.38 -9.32 -6.12
N GLY A 91 14.62 -9.73 -5.87
CA GLY A 91 15.80 -8.92 -6.18
C GLY A 91 15.93 -8.54 -7.66
N ASP A 92 15.47 -9.41 -8.55
CA ASP A 92 15.49 -9.19 -10.01
C ASP A 92 14.56 -8.04 -10.45
N ASP A 93 13.58 -7.68 -9.61
CA ASP A 93 12.63 -6.59 -9.90
C ASP A 93 13.12 -5.21 -9.39
N ASN A 94 14.32 -5.13 -8.78
CA ASN A 94 14.82 -3.90 -8.16
C ASN A 94 14.93 -2.74 -9.14
N ASP A 95 15.53 -2.97 -10.30
CA ASP A 95 15.71 -1.92 -11.32
C ASP A 95 14.35 -1.46 -11.87
N MET A 96 13.43 -2.41 -12.07
CA MET A 96 12.07 -2.09 -12.50
C MET A 96 11.34 -1.27 -11.43
N MET A 97 11.46 -1.62 -10.14
CA MET A 97 10.86 -0.85 -9.04
C MET A 97 11.45 0.55 -8.94
N LEU A 98 12.78 0.69 -9.01
CA LEU A 98 13.45 1.99 -8.97
C LEU A 98 12.99 2.84 -10.15
N ASN A 99 13.03 2.31 -11.37
CA ASN A 99 12.61 3.07 -12.54
C ASN A 99 11.12 3.48 -12.45
N ASN A 100 10.21 2.55 -12.14
CA ASN A 100 8.77 2.89 -12.08
C ASN A 100 8.43 3.79 -10.90
N ASN A 101 8.90 3.44 -9.70
CA ASN A 101 8.46 4.16 -8.51
C ASN A 101 9.16 5.51 -8.38
N VAL A 102 10.48 5.58 -8.61
CA VAL A 102 11.24 6.84 -8.45
C VAL A 102 11.03 7.75 -9.64
N LYS A 103 11.40 7.30 -10.84
CA LYS A 103 11.27 8.12 -12.06
C LYS A 103 9.80 8.45 -12.36
N GLY A 104 8.89 7.49 -12.17
CA GLY A 104 7.45 7.74 -12.38
C GLY A 104 6.90 8.79 -11.41
N THR A 105 7.32 8.77 -10.14
CA THR A 105 6.94 9.82 -9.17
C THR A 105 7.56 11.17 -9.58
N GLY A 106 8.85 11.20 -9.95
CA GLY A 106 9.52 12.42 -10.43
C GLY A 106 8.78 13.04 -11.62
N ASN A 107 8.48 12.25 -12.66
CA ASN A 107 7.73 12.73 -13.82
C ASN A 107 6.36 13.31 -13.42
N LEU A 108 5.66 12.65 -12.50
CA LEU A 108 4.34 13.12 -12.05
C LEU A 108 4.45 14.43 -11.25
N ILE A 109 5.51 14.59 -10.43
CA ILE A 109 5.79 15.82 -9.70
C ILE A 109 6.07 16.97 -10.69
N ASP A 110 6.97 16.74 -11.67
CA ASP A 110 7.32 17.75 -12.67
C ASP A 110 6.07 18.17 -13.46
N ALA A 111 5.27 17.22 -13.91
CA ALA A 111 4.02 17.49 -14.62
C ALA A 111 2.98 18.20 -13.73
N ALA A 112 2.90 17.85 -12.44
CA ALA A 112 2.02 18.50 -11.49
C ALA A 112 2.37 19.98 -11.27
N ILE A 113 3.65 20.29 -11.09
CA ILE A 113 4.15 21.67 -10.96
C ILE A 113 3.86 22.45 -12.25
N HIS A 114 4.20 21.89 -13.40
CA HIS A 114 3.98 22.54 -14.70
C HIS A 114 2.51 22.87 -14.97
N ASN A 115 1.59 21.98 -14.57
CA ASN A 115 0.14 22.18 -14.76
C ASN A 115 -0.53 22.95 -13.62
N GLY A 116 0.20 23.46 -12.63
CA GLY A 116 -0.32 24.26 -11.54
C GLY A 116 -1.26 23.46 -10.60
N VAL A 117 -0.96 22.19 -10.37
CA VAL A 117 -1.66 21.36 -9.39
C VAL A 117 -1.46 21.95 -8.00
N ARG A 118 -2.56 22.10 -7.25
CA ARG A 118 -2.53 22.77 -5.95
C ARG A 118 -2.21 21.85 -4.78
N ARG A 119 -2.54 20.55 -4.89
CA ARG A 119 -2.43 19.60 -3.79
C ARG A 119 -2.00 18.24 -4.29
N PHE A 120 -1.08 17.65 -3.57
CA PHE A 120 -0.55 16.33 -3.89
C PHE A 120 -0.53 15.44 -2.65
N CYS A 121 -1.14 14.25 -2.71
CA CYS A 121 -1.07 13.25 -1.66
C CYS A 121 -0.28 12.04 -2.18
N HIS A 122 0.85 11.73 -1.55
CA HIS A 122 1.69 10.58 -1.91
C HIS A 122 1.51 9.41 -0.95
N VAL A 123 1.25 8.24 -1.49
CA VAL A 123 1.24 6.99 -0.72
C VAL A 123 2.65 6.40 -0.72
N SER A 124 3.43 6.75 0.30
CA SER A 124 4.73 6.15 0.58
C SER A 124 4.57 4.81 1.34
N SER A 125 5.39 4.53 2.33
CA SER A 125 5.34 3.34 3.17
C SER A 125 6.21 3.52 4.41
N ILE A 126 5.93 2.80 5.49
CA ILE A 126 6.90 2.64 6.60
C ILE A 126 8.25 2.08 6.12
N ALA A 127 8.30 1.44 4.95
CA ALA A 127 9.55 0.96 4.35
C ALA A 127 10.51 2.09 3.93
N ALA A 128 10.00 3.32 3.73
CA ALA A 128 10.79 4.51 3.44
C ALA A 128 11.43 5.12 4.71
N LEU A 129 11.04 4.67 5.88
CA LEU A 129 11.54 5.20 7.16
C LEU A 129 12.84 4.54 7.60
N GLY A 130 13.53 5.18 8.55
CA GLY A 130 14.67 4.63 9.26
C GLY A 130 14.31 3.50 10.19
N LYS A 131 15.29 3.08 10.97
CA LYS A 131 15.13 2.15 12.09
C LYS A 131 15.82 2.74 13.30
N THR A 132 15.22 2.54 14.46
CA THR A 132 15.85 2.85 15.74
C THR A 132 16.85 1.76 16.10
N GLN A 133 17.99 2.12 16.72
CA GLN A 133 19.02 1.16 17.13
C GLN A 133 18.74 0.58 18.51
N ASP A 134 18.04 1.32 19.34
CA ASP A 134 17.70 1.02 20.73
C ASP A 134 16.36 0.28 20.88
N GLY A 135 15.65 0.04 19.76
CA GLY A 135 14.34 -0.60 19.76
C GLY A 135 13.18 0.34 20.15
N SER A 136 13.45 1.64 20.28
CA SER A 136 12.40 2.64 20.46
C SER A 136 11.43 2.67 19.27
N GLU A 137 10.29 3.30 19.47
CA GLU A 137 9.25 3.40 18.45
C GLU A 137 9.73 4.26 17.26
N ILE A 138 9.39 3.82 16.05
CA ILE A 138 9.70 4.51 14.81
C ILE A 138 8.62 5.57 14.58
N THR A 139 9.04 6.82 14.47
CA THR A 139 8.19 7.98 14.22
C THR A 139 8.55 8.63 12.89
N GLU A 140 7.81 9.67 12.53
CA GLU A 140 8.10 10.49 11.35
C GLU A 140 9.47 11.17 11.41
N GLU A 141 10.02 11.36 12.61
CA GLU A 141 11.35 11.95 12.83
C GLU A 141 12.50 10.95 12.73
N THR A 142 12.19 9.66 12.59
CA THR A 142 13.22 8.62 12.50
C THR A 142 13.97 8.70 11.18
N TYR A 143 15.25 9.09 11.26
CA TYR A 143 16.08 9.28 10.07
C TYR A 143 16.36 7.96 9.34
N TRP A 144 16.26 8.02 8.03
CA TRP A 144 16.66 6.91 7.17
C TRP A 144 18.18 6.81 7.09
N THR A 145 18.71 5.63 7.38
CA THR A 145 20.15 5.35 7.30
C THR A 145 20.45 4.37 6.18
N PRO A 146 21.40 4.67 5.29
CA PRO A 146 21.83 3.74 4.26
C PRO A 146 22.32 2.43 4.89
N SER A 147 21.91 1.30 4.35
CA SER A 147 22.36 -0.02 4.77
C SER A 147 22.34 -0.99 3.59
N LYS A 148 23.41 -1.79 3.43
CA LYS A 148 23.47 -2.87 2.43
C LYS A 148 22.42 -3.96 2.61
N ARG A 149 21.66 -3.92 3.73
CA ARG A 149 20.58 -4.87 4.04
C ARG A 149 19.18 -4.36 3.68
N LYS A 150 19.08 -3.15 3.11
CA LYS A 150 17.78 -2.60 2.68
C LYS A 150 17.28 -3.35 1.44
N SER A 151 15.99 -3.66 1.41
CA SER A 151 15.36 -4.26 0.24
C SER A 151 15.24 -3.25 -0.90
N GLY A 152 15.18 -3.74 -2.15
CA GLY A 152 14.92 -2.88 -3.31
C GLY A 152 13.61 -2.11 -3.17
N TYR A 153 12.58 -2.74 -2.58
CA TYR A 153 11.33 -2.07 -2.26
C TYR A 153 11.53 -0.88 -1.30
N SER A 154 12.30 -1.08 -0.20
CA SER A 154 12.59 0.01 0.75
C SER A 154 13.32 1.17 0.09
N LEU A 155 14.32 0.87 -0.76
CA LEU A 155 15.05 1.88 -1.53
C LEU A 155 14.11 2.63 -2.49
N SER A 156 13.27 1.91 -3.24
CA SER A 156 12.35 2.54 -4.19
C SER A 156 11.35 3.47 -3.50
N LYS A 157 10.83 3.09 -2.32
CA LYS A 157 9.91 3.93 -1.54
C LYS A 157 10.60 5.15 -0.95
N PHE A 158 11.81 4.98 -0.42
CA PHE A 158 12.60 6.11 0.08
C PHE A 158 12.91 7.12 -1.02
N PHE A 159 13.44 6.68 -2.16
CA PHE A 159 13.77 7.61 -3.24
C PHE A 159 12.55 8.23 -3.90
N SER A 160 11.42 7.51 -4.00
CA SER A 160 10.16 8.12 -4.47
C SER A 160 9.66 9.20 -3.52
N GLU A 161 9.78 8.99 -2.22
CA GLU A 161 9.44 10.01 -1.21
C GLU A 161 10.38 11.22 -1.32
N MET A 162 11.67 11.03 -1.63
CA MET A 162 12.61 12.12 -1.89
C MET A 162 12.22 12.95 -3.11
N GLU A 163 11.66 12.36 -4.17
CA GLU A 163 11.10 13.13 -5.29
C GLU A 163 9.93 14.04 -4.85
N VAL A 164 9.09 13.56 -3.92
CA VAL A 164 8.00 14.41 -3.38
C VAL A 164 8.56 15.56 -2.55
N TRP A 165 9.58 15.30 -1.71
CA TRP A 165 10.26 16.37 -0.95
C TRP A 165 10.92 17.39 -1.87
N ARG A 166 11.54 16.94 -2.99
CA ARG A 166 12.04 17.83 -4.04
C ARG A 166 10.93 18.72 -4.59
N GLY A 167 9.78 18.12 -4.94
CA GLY A 167 8.63 18.87 -5.45
C GLY A 167 8.10 19.91 -4.45
N ILE A 168 8.15 19.61 -3.14
CA ILE A 168 7.78 20.55 -2.08
C ILE A 168 8.73 21.75 -2.08
N GLU A 169 10.05 21.53 -2.18
CA GLU A 169 11.04 22.60 -2.26
C GLU A 169 10.90 23.43 -3.55
N GLU A 170 10.34 22.87 -4.61
CA GLU A 170 10.03 23.53 -5.88
C GLU A 170 8.64 24.22 -5.88
N GLY A 171 7.91 24.17 -4.76
CA GLY A 171 6.66 24.91 -4.53
C GLY A 171 5.37 24.11 -4.68
N LEU A 172 5.45 22.77 -4.79
CA LEU A 172 4.27 21.91 -4.75
C LEU A 172 3.80 21.69 -3.31
N ASP A 173 2.56 22.06 -2.98
CA ASP A 173 1.99 21.70 -1.69
C ASP A 173 1.60 20.20 -1.65
N ALA A 174 2.24 19.42 -0.77
CA ALA A 174 2.03 17.99 -0.70
C ALA A 174 1.87 17.46 0.74
N VAL A 175 1.17 16.33 0.86
CA VAL A 175 1.17 15.50 2.06
C VAL A 175 1.65 14.10 1.71
N ILE A 176 2.40 13.47 2.62
CA ILE A 176 2.92 12.14 2.44
C ILE A 176 2.32 11.24 3.51
N VAL A 177 1.76 10.11 3.12
CA VAL A 177 1.34 9.07 4.05
C VAL A 177 2.28 7.88 3.98
N ASN A 178 2.72 7.38 5.14
CA ASN A 178 3.58 6.20 5.28
C ASN A 178 2.78 5.08 5.97
N PRO A 179 1.91 4.37 5.23
CA PRO A 179 1.15 3.29 5.81
C PRO A 179 2.06 2.15 6.29
N SER A 180 1.71 1.54 7.41
CA SER A 180 2.21 0.24 7.84
C SER A 180 1.64 -0.86 6.94
N ILE A 181 1.65 -2.13 7.35
CA ILE A 181 1.09 -3.21 6.52
C ILE A 181 -0.40 -2.96 6.34
N ILE A 182 -0.80 -2.63 5.12
CA ILE A 182 -2.19 -2.32 4.79
C ILE A 182 -2.99 -3.61 4.69
N MET A 183 -4.03 -3.75 5.48
CA MET A 183 -5.00 -4.84 5.41
C MET A 183 -6.26 -4.37 4.69
N GLY A 184 -6.84 -5.22 3.86
CA GLY A 184 -8.09 -4.90 3.17
C GLY A 184 -8.50 -5.97 2.19
N PRO A 185 -9.81 -6.03 1.83
CA PRO A 185 -10.28 -6.93 0.80
C PRO A 185 -9.79 -6.45 -0.58
N GLY A 186 -9.41 -7.39 -1.45
CA GLY A 186 -8.87 -7.08 -2.76
C GLY A 186 -8.55 -8.34 -3.54
N ASN A 187 -7.57 -8.26 -4.43
CA ASN A 187 -7.11 -9.48 -5.12
C ASN A 187 -6.39 -10.40 -4.13
N TRP A 188 -7.06 -11.48 -3.75
CA TRP A 188 -6.56 -12.45 -2.77
C TRP A 188 -5.29 -13.21 -3.20
N GLU A 189 -4.82 -13.01 -4.44
CA GLU A 189 -3.62 -13.67 -4.96
C GLU A 189 -2.36 -12.81 -4.88
N ILE A 190 -2.51 -11.50 -4.64
CA ILE A 190 -1.39 -10.55 -4.65
C ILE A 190 -1.38 -9.64 -3.42
N GLY A 191 -0.18 -9.16 -3.05
CA GLY A 191 -0.02 -8.19 -1.96
C GLY A 191 -0.44 -8.73 -0.58
N SER A 192 -0.89 -7.83 0.28
CA SER A 192 -1.32 -8.17 1.65
C SER A 192 -2.61 -8.98 1.72
N PRO A 193 -3.61 -8.84 0.83
CA PRO A 193 -4.77 -9.74 0.80
C PRO A 193 -4.41 -11.23 0.68
N LYS A 194 -3.28 -11.54 0.00
CA LYS A 194 -2.77 -12.91 -0.13
C LYS A 194 -2.49 -13.60 1.21
N LEU A 195 -2.29 -12.86 2.28
CA LEU A 195 -2.07 -13.43 3.61
C LEU A 195 -3.30 -14.21 4.09
N PHE A 196 -4.51 -13.69 3.82
CA PHE A 196 -5.78 -14.39 4.11
C PHE A 196 -5.89 -15.68 3.29
N GLN A 197 -5.59 -15.61 1.99
CA GLN A 197 -5.58 -16.80 1.13
C GLN A 197 -4.53 -17.83 1.58
N SER A 198 -3.37 -17.40 2.04
CA SER A 198 -2.32 -18.29 2.52
C SER A 198 -2.76 -19.07 3.77
N ILE A 199 -3.42 -18.41 4.71
CA ILE A 199 -4.00 -19.04 5.90
C ILE A 199 -5.13 -20.01 5.48
N TRP A 200 -6.02 -19.58 4.60
CA TRP A 200 -7.09 -20.44 4.06
C TRP A 200 -6.55 -21.72 3.42
N LYS A 201 -5.42 -21.63 2.69
CA LYS A 201 -4.72 -22.77 2.09
C LYS A 201 -3.89 -23.59 3.08
N GLY A 202 -3.94 -23.28 4.39
CA GLY A 202 -3.28 -24.06 5.45
C GLY A 202 -1.82 -23.70 5.66
N LEU A 203 -1.50 -22.40 5.73
CA LEU A 203 -0.17 -21.93 6.13
C LEU A 203 0.23 -22.55 7.48
N LYS A 204 1.34 -23.31 7.52
CA LYS A 204 1.80 -24.06 8.71
C LYS A 204 2.83 -23.31 9.55
N TYR A 205 3.48 -22.31 8.98
CA TYR A 205 4.63 -21.63 9.59
C TYR A 205 4.32 -20.17 9.92
N TYR A 206 4.85 -19.69 11.05
CA TYR A 206 4.80 -18.29 11.47
C TYR A 206 6.18 -17.78 11.83
N THR A 207 6.35 -16.45 11.90
CA THR A 207 7.53 -15.75 12.37
C THR A 207 7.21 -14.94 13.63
N LYS A 208 8.22 -14.58 14.42
CA LYS A 208 8.06 -13.85 15.68
C LYS A 208 8.34 -12.34 15.56
N GLY A 209 8.50 -11.85 14.33
CA GLY A 209 8.66 -10.42 14.10
C GLY A 209 7.40 -9.65 14.48
N ILE A 210 7.59 -8.35 14.75
CA ILE A 210 6.53 -7.40 15.02
C ILE A 210 6.55 -6.35 13.93
N SER A 211 5.38 -5.95 13.47
CA SER A 211 5.21 -4.85 12.52
C SER A 211 3.94 -4.06 12.84
N GLY A 212 3.79 -2.90 12.22
CA GLY A 212 2.57 -2.13 12.25
C GLY A 212 1.55 -2.64 11.23
N PHE A 213 0.27 -2.46 11.53
CA PHE A 213 -0.86 -2.81 10.67
C PHE A 213 -1.88 -1.69 10.62
N VAL A 214 -2.53 -1.52 9.47
CA VAL A 214 -3.58 -0.52 9.28
C VAL A 214 -4.63 -1.03 8.28
N ASP A 215 -5.90 -0.71 8.51
CA ASP A 215 -6.98 -1.00 7.57
C ASP A 215 -6.88 -0.08 6.34
N VAL A 216 -7.13 -0.61 5.15
CA VAL A 216 -7.14 0.18 3.90
C VAL A 216 -8.18 1.31 3.96
N ARG A 217 -9.31 1.10 4.65
CA ARG A 217 -10.35 2.11 4.84
C ARG A 217 -9.84 3.29 5.67
N ASP A 218 -8.99 3.04 6.68
CA ASP A 218 -8.36 4.08 7.48
C ASP A 218 -7.29 4.82 6.67
N VAL A 219 -6.52 4.11 5.84
CA VAL A 219 -5.55 4.76 4.92
C VAL A 219 -6.27 5.73 4.00
N VAL A 220 -7.35 5.30 3.36
CA VAL A 220 -8.12 6.14 2.44
C VAL A 220 -8.78 7.30 3.16
N LYS A 221 -9.41 7.06 4.33
CA LYS A 221 -10.00 8.11 5.17
C LYS A 221 -8.96 9.15 5.57
N ALA A 222 -7.77 8.72 5.99
CA ALA A 222 -6.68 9.63 6.33
C ALA A 222 -6.24 10.48 5.14
N MET A 223 -6.05 9.86 3.96
CA MET A 223 -5.69 10.58 2.73
C MET A 223 -6.72 11.65 2.38
N ILE A 224 -8.02 11.34 2.45
CA ILE A 224 -9.10 12.29 2.14
C ILE A 224 -9.11 13.43 3.15
N LEU A 225 -9.01 13.14 4.45
CA LEU A 225 -9.01 14.16 5.50
C LEU A 225 -7.79 15.08 5.42
N LEU A 226 -6.60 14.52 5.14
CA LEU A 226 -5.37 15.30 4.98
C LEU A 226 -5.39 16.20 3.73
N MET A 227 -6.24 15.90 2.75
CA MET A 227 -6.42 16.70 1.53
C MET A 227 -7.65 17.62 1.58
N ASP A 228 -8.41 17.61 2.68
CA ASP A 228 -9.59 18.47 2.89
C ASP A 228 -9.19 19.93 3.07
N ASP A 229 -9.97 20.87 2.49
CA ASP A 229 -9.72 22.30 2.53
C ASP A 229 -9.52 22.86 3.94
N ARG A 230 -10.22 22.29 4.92
CA ARG A 230 -10.21 22.76 6.32
C ARG A 230 -8.91 22.45 7.05
N GLN A 231 -8.16 21.45 6.59
CA GLN A 231 -6.98 20.95 7.31
C GLN A 231 -5.69 21.08 6.50
N PHE A 232 -5.80 21.19 5.17
CA PHE A 232 -4.65 21.09 4.27
C PHE A 232 -3.54 22.10 4.61
N GLU A 233 -3.86 23.34 4.89
CA GLU A 233 -2.86 24.37 5.25
C GLU A 233 -2.08 24.03 6.52
N GLN A 234 -2.69 23.30 7.46
CA GLN A 234 -2.02 22.86 8.70
C GLN A 234 -1.12 21.65 8.49
N VAL A 235 -1.47 20.77 7.52
CA VAL A 235 -0.82 19.46 7.34
C VAL A 235 0.07 19.37 6.11
N LYS A 236 0.01 20.36 5.19
CA LYS A 236 0.83 20.35 3.98
C LYS A 236 2.32 20.31 4.31
N ASN A 237 3.08 19.73 3.40
CA ASN A 237 4.54 19.60 3.48
C ASN A 237 5.00 18.79 4.71
N GLN A 238 4.18 17.82 5.09
CA GLN A 238 4.46 16.89 6.17
C GLN A 238 4.22 15.43 5.75
N ARG A 239 4.84 14.53 6.51
CA ARG A 239 4.55 13.09 6.40
C ARG A 239 3.85 12.59 7.66
N PHE A 240 3.03 11.55 7.47
CA PHE A 240 2.23 10.92 8.52
C PHE A 240 2.33 9.41 8.43
N ILE A 241 2.79 8.76 9.49
CA ILE A 241 2.74 7.30 9.61
C ILE A 241 1.28 6.92 9.87
N LEU A 242 0.77 6.01 9.04
CA LEU A 242 -0.57 5.45 9.26
C LEU A 242 -0.42 4.04 9.84
N ASN A 243 -0.61 3.96 11.17
CA ASN A 243 -0.46 2.72 11.94
C ASN A 243 -1.54 2.62 13.01
N ALA A 244 -2.47 1.68 12.86
CA ALA A 244 -3.52 1.45 13.84
C ALA A 244 -3.03 0.66 15.07
N GLY A 245 -1.89 -0.04 14.95
CA GLY A 245 -1.27 -0.75 16.04
C GLY A 245 -0.16 -1.69 15.59
N ASN A 246 0.66 -2.09 16.56
CA ASN A 246 1.77 -3.02 16.35
C ASN A 246 1.38 -4.42 16.84
N MET A 247 1.63 -5.44 16.03
CA MET A 247 1.27 -6.82 16.33
C MET A 247 2.35 -7.78 15.84
N SER A 248 2.51 -8.93 16.52
CA SER A 248 3.38 -10.00 16.00
C SER A 248 2.74 -10.66 14.79
N TYR A 249 3.57 -11.13 13.84
CA TYR A 249 3.04 -11.92 12.71
C TYR A 249 2.32 -13.19 13.19
N GLN A 250 2.73 -13.78 14.33
CA GLN A 250 2.06 -14.93 14.92
C GLN A 250 0.63 -14.57 15.33
N ASP A 251 0.45 -13.48 16.07
CA ASP A 251 -0.89 -13.06 16.54
C ASP A 251 -1.76 -12.65 15.34
N PHE A 252 -1.18 -11.94 14.37
CA PHE A 252 -1.87 -11.57 13.14
C PHE A 252 -2.39 -12.80 12.39
N PHE A 253 -1.55 -13.80 12.17
CA PHE A 253 -1.95 -15.04 11.48
C PHE A 253 -2.96 -15.85 12.30
N ASN A 254 -2.83 -15.86 13.63
CA ASN A 254 -3.81 -16.52 14.51
C ASN A 254 -5.18 -15.88 14.39
N LYS A 255 -5.26 -14.54 14.42
CA LYS A 255 -6.52 -13.81 14.28
C LYS A 255 -7.17 -14.04 12.90
N ILE A 256 -6.39 -14.05 11.82
CA ILE A 256 -6.90 -14.43 10.50
C ILE A 256 -7.42 -15.86 10.50
N ALA A 257 -6.67 -16.82 11.08
CA ALA A 257 -7.07 -18.22 11.13
C ALA A 257 -8.38 -18.40 11.88
N ASP A 258 -8.53 -17.72 13.01
CA ASP A 258 -9.77 -17.73 13.81
C ASP A 258 -10.96 -17.15 13.00
N GLY A 259 -10.76 -15.99 12.33
CA GLY A 259 -11.80 -15.37 11.50
C GLY A 259 -12.19 -16.20 10.27
N LEU A 260 -11.31 -17.08 9.80
CA LEU A 260 -11.56 -17.98 8.66
C LEU A 260 -11.99 -19.39 9.07
N ASP A 261 -12.13 -19.67 10.38
CA ASP A 261 -12.35 -21.03 10.93
C ASP A 261 -11.33 -22.05 10.40
N LYS A 262 -10.04 -21.67 10.44
CA LYS A 262 -8.92 -22.50 10.01
C LYS A 262 -7.93 -22.77 11.14
N PRO A 263 -7.19 -23.89 11.10
CA PRO A 263 -6.15 -24.16 12.08
C PRO A 263 -5.08 -23.07 12.07
N ARG A 264 -4.71 -22.57 13.25
CA ARG A 264 -3.63 -21.61 13.44
C ARG A 264 -2.28 -22.20 13.01
N PRO A 265 -1.37 -21.42 12.39
CA PRO A 265 0.00 -21.86 12.13
C PRO A 265 0.70 -22.29 13.42
N ARG A 266 1.29 -23.50 13.44
CA ARG A 266 1.89 -24.07 14.67
C ARG A 266 3.41 -24.10 14.67
N ASN A 267 4.05 -23.96 13.52
CA ASN A 267 5.48 -24.17 13.38
C ASN A 267 6.22 -22.82 13.32
N PHE A 268 7.12 -22.61 14.27
CA PHE A 268 8.00 -21.46 14.22
C PHE A 268 9.05 -21.61 13.11
N ALA A 269 9.11 -20.62 12.22
CA ALA A 269 10.12 -20.49 11.16
C ALA A 269 11.29 -19.64 11.69
N SER A 270 12.33 -20.29 12.22
CA SER A 270 13.57 -19.62 12.60
C SER A 270 14.33 -19.12 11.38
N ASP A 271 15.24 -18.15 11.58
CA ASP A 271 16.07 -17.61 10.48
C ASP A 271 16.81 -18.71 9.72
N VAL A 272 17.32 -19.71 10.41
CA VAL A 272 18.01 -20.86 9.79
C VAL A 272 17.05 -21.63 8.87
N LYS A 273 15.84 -21.95 9.36
CA LYS A 273 14.82 -22.65 8.54
C LYS A 273 14.40 -21.82 7.33
N LEU A 274 14.23 -20.50 7.53
CA LEU A 274 13.88 -19.57 6.45
C LEU A 274 15.00 -19.48 5.40
N HIS A 275 16.27 -19.43 5.81
CA HIS A 275 17.41 -19.43 4.89
C HIS A 275 17.53 -20.74 4.09
N ILE A 276 17.30 -21.88 4.74
CA ILE A 276 17.27 -23.18 4.04
C ILE A 276 16.11 -23.22 3.03
N ALA A 277 14.91 -22.84 3.47
CA ALA A 277 13.73 -22.82 2.60
C ALA A 277 13.91 -21.87 1.40
N TRP A 278 14.52 -20.69 1.60
CA TRP A 278 14.86 -19.79 0.51
C TRP A 278 15.84 -20.40 -0.48
N ARG A 279 16.93 -21.04 -0.03
CA ARG A 279 17.88 -21.69 -0.92
C ARG A 279 17.24 -22.82 -1.73
N MET A 280 16.41 -23.63 -1.07
CA MET A 280 15.65 -24.70 -1.75
C MET A 280 14.67 -24.11 -2.80
N ALA A 281 13.98 -23.01 -2.46
CA ALA A 281 13.08 -22.33 -3.39
C ALA A 281 13.82 -21.75 -4.61
N GLN A 282 15.02 -21.18 -4.41
CA GLN A 282 15.87 -20.72 -5.51
C GLN A 282 16.30 -21.87 -6.43
N THR A 283 16.75 -22.99 -5.85
CA THR A 283 17.15 -24.16 -6.63
C THR A 283 15.96 -24.72 -7.42
N ALA A 284 14.79 -24.87 -6.78
CA ALA A 284 13.57 -25.30 -7.46
C ALA A 284 13.14 -24.34 -8.57
N SER A 285 13.28 -23.01 -8.34
CA SER A 285 13.01 -21.98 -9.34
C SER A 285 13.89 -22.14 -10.59
N PHE A 286 15.18 -22.43 -10.41
CA PHE A 286 16.11 -22.67 -11.51
C PHE A 286 15.68 -23.84 -12.40
N PHE A 287 15.18 -24.94 -11.80
CA PHE A 287 14.73 -26.11 -12.56
C PHE A 287 13.31 -25.99 -13.13
N THR A 288 12.43 -25.22 -12.47
CA THR A 288 11.00 -25.15 -12.85
C THR A 288 10.65 -23.90 -13.66
N GLY A 289 11.54 -22.91 -13.74
CA GLY A 289 11.27 -21.58 -14.32
C GLY A 289 10.23 -20.75 -13.56
N LYS A 290 9.70 -21.25 -12.42
CA LYS A 290 8.71 -20.54 -11.61
C LYS A 290 9.40 -19.64 -10.59
N ARG A 291 8.88 -18.42 -10.39
CA ARG A 291 9.42 -17.49 -9.40
C ARG A 291 9.31 -18.06 -7.98
N PRO A 292 10.36 -17.96 -7.14
CA PRO A 292 10.35 -18.48 -5.78
C PRO A 292 9.38 -17.67 -4.91
N ILE A 293 8.58 -18.36 -4.09
CA ILE A 293 7.63 -17.71 -3.14
C ILE A 293 8.39 -17.07 -1.98
N ILE A 294 9.52 -17.66 -1.56
CA ILE A 294 10.37 -17.19 -0.47
C ILE A 294 11.62 -16.56 -1.08
N THR A 295 11.83 -15.27 -0.82
CA THR A 295 12.99 -14.52 -1.31
C THR A 295 13.93 -14.17 -0.14
N ARG A 296 15.16 -13.78 -0.44
CA ARG A 296 16.10 -13.30 0.57
C ARG A 296 15.55 -12.08 1.34
N GLU A 297 14.82 -11.23 0.65
CA GLU A 297 14.23 -10.02 1.22
C GLU A 297 13.09 -10.33 2.19
N THR A 298 12.21 -11.29 1.85
CA THR A 298 11.16 -11.72 2.76
C THR A 298 11.72 -12.39 4.02
N VAL A 299 12.82 -13.14 3.90
CA VAL A 299 13.48 -13.79 5.05
C VAL A 299 14.13 -12.78 5.99
N SER A 300 14.83 -11.78 5.45
CA SER A 300 15.66 -10.87 6.27
C SER A 300 14.86 -9.91 7.17
N GLY A 301 13.56 -9.74 6.92
CA GLY A 301 12.70 -8.80 7.67
C GLY A 301 11.71 -9.45 8.63
N THR A 302 11.37 -10.73 8.43
CA THR A 302 10.21 -11.37 9.08
C THR A 302 10.36 -11.67 10.56
N ASN A 303 11.57 -11.68 11.11
CA ASN A 303 11.81 -11.85 12.55
C ASN A 303 12.23 -10.55 13.26
N GLN A 304 12.26 -9.41 12.55
CA GLN A 304 12.55 -8.11 13.16
C GLN A 304 11.34 -7.62 13.96
N LYS A 305 11.62 -6.95 15.07
CA LYS A 305 10.59 -6.34 15.91
C LYS A 305 10.67 -4.83 15.75
N ASN A 306 9.81 -4.29 14.89
CA ASN A 306 9.71 -2.86 14.68
C ASN A 306 8.35 -2.38 15.20
N HIS A 307 8.36 -1.33 16.01
CA HIS A 307 7.17 -0.66 16.50
C HIS A 307 7.07 0.70 15.81
N TYR A 308 5.90 1.05 15.33
CA TYR A 308 5.65 2.29 14.61
C TYR A 308 4.60 3.10 15.37
N SER A 309 4.80 4.42 15.50
CA SER A 309 3.80 5.32 16.02
C SER A 309 2.86 5.79 14.93
N GLY A 310 1.55 5.71 15.18
CA GLY A 310 0.52 6.34 14.35
C GLY A 310 -0.08 7.59 15.01
N GLU A 311 0.58 8.13 16.04
CA GLU A 311 0.00 9.16 16.89
C GLU A 311 -0.04 10.54 16.26
N LYS A 312 0.91 10.89 15.39
CA LYS A 312 1.00 12.23 14.81
C LYS A 312 -0.30 12.66 14.13
N ILE A 313 -0.90 11.81 13.31
CA ILE A 313 -2.15 12.14 12.63
C ILE A 313 -3.31 12.28 13.62
N THR A 314 -3.38 11.45 14.67
CA THR A 314 -4.38 11.57 15.74
C THR A 314 -4.24 12.90 16.47
N GLN A 315 -3.03 13.29 16.85
CA GLN A 315 -2.75 14.55 17.53
C GLN A 315 -3.01 15.77 16.63
N THR A 316 -2.76 15.66 15.32
CA THR A 316 -2.85 16.78 14.40
C THR A 316 -4.29 17.07 13.96
N ILE A 317 -5.06 16.03 13.64
CA ILE A 317 -6.40 16.16 13.05
C ILE A 317 -7.50 15.38 13.79
N GLY A 318 -7.21 14.82 14.96
CA GLY A 318 -8.18 14.02 15.72
C GLY A 318 -8.55 12.71 15.01
N PHE A 319 -7.62 12.12 14.25
CA PHE A 319 -7.89 10.89 13.51
C PHE A 319 -8.05 9.69 14.43
N GLU A 320 -9.10 8.90 14.21
CA GLU A 320 -9.35 7.66 14.95
C GLU A 320 -9.26 6.46 14.01
N TYR A 321 -8.43 5.49 14.39
CA TYR A 321 -8.27 4.22 13.69
C TYR A 321 -9.33 3.22 14.10
N ARG A 322 -9.70 2.33 13.18
CA ARG A 322 -10.44 1.10 13.48
C ARG A 322 -9.57 0.17 14.31
N SER A 323 -10.19 -0.61 15.19
CA SER A 323 -9.43 -1.66 15.89
C SER A 323 -8.94 -2.72 14.89
N LEU A 324 -7.72 -3.23 15.11
CA LEU A 324 -7.16 -4.28 14.25
C LEU A 324 -8.01 -5.55 14.28
N ASP A 325 -8.62 -5.86 15.42
CA ASP A 325 -9.46 -7.04 15.59
C ASP A 325 -10.73 -6.94 14.74
N SER A 326 -11.42 -5.80 14.78
CA SER A 326 -12.58 -5.55 13.93
C SER A 326 -12.19 -5.59 12.45
N SER A 327 -11.09 -4.94 12.08
CA SER A 327 -10.61 -4.93 10.70
C SER A 327 -10.33 -6.34 10.16
N ILE A 328 -9.64 -7.18 10.94
CA ILE A 328 -9.32 -8.56 10.54
C ILE A 328 -10.61 -9.39 10.42
N ALA A 329 -11.56 -9.24 11.35
CA ALA A 329 -12.83 -9.96 11.31
C ALA A 329 -13.67 -9.58 10.09
N ASP A 330 -13.82 -8.28 9.81
CA ASP A 330 -14.53 -7.79 8.62
C ASP A 330 -13.94 -8.33 7.31
N ILE A 331 -12.59 -8.28 7.20
CA ILE A 331 -11.89 -8.76 5.99
C ILE A 331 -12.06 -10.28 5.84
N ALA A 332 -12.00 -11.04 6.94
CA ALA A 332 -12.22 -12.48 6.92
C ALA A 332 -13.65 -12.82 6.47
N GLU A 333 -14.66 -12.07 6.92
CA GLU A 333 -16.04 -12.26 6.49
C GLU A 333 -16.19 -12.01 4.96
N ILE A 334 -15.61 -10.93 4.44
CA ILE A 334 -15.61 -10.64 3.00
C ILE A 334 -14.90 -11.75 2.22
N PHE A 335 -13.74 -12.22 2.73
CA PHE A 335 -13.01 -13.33 2.12
C PHE A 335 -13.86 -14.60 2.03
N LEU A 336 -14.56 -14.97 3.13
CA LEU A 336 -15.41 -16.15 3.15
C LEU A 336 -16.57 -16.03 2.15
N LYS A 337 -17.20 -14.87 2.04
CA LYS A 337 -18.24 -14.61 1.03
C LYS A 337 -17.70 -14.81 -0.40
N ASP A 338 -16.49 -14.35 -0.68
CA ASP A 338 -15.85 -14.53 -2.00
C ASP A 338 -15.50 -16.00 -2.30
N MET A 339 -15.15 -16.78 -1.26
CA MET A 339 -14.82 -18.20 -1.45
C MET A 339 -16.05 -19.08 -1.60
N VAL A 340 -17.19 -18.72 -0.98
CA VAL A 340 -18.46 -19.47 -1.02
C VAL A 340 -19.26 -19.14 -2.28
N LEU A 341 -19.20 -17.89 -2.75
CA LEU A 341 -19.82 -17.48 -4.00
C LEU A 341 -18.76 -17.59 -5.13
N PRO A 342 -18.74 -18.67 -5.93
CA PRO A 342 -17.83 -18.73 -7.06
C PRO A 342 -18.14 -17.53 -7.95
N SER A 343 -17.11 -16.72 -8.21
CA SER A 343 -17.15 -15.61 -9.17
C SER A 343 -17.87 -16.09 -10.42
N GLY A 344 -19.07 -15.55 -10.67
CA GLY A 344 -19.82 -15.91 -11.86
C GLY A 344 -18.91 -15.85 -13.09
N LYS A 345 -18.93 -16.93 -13.85
CA LYS A 345 -18.21 -17.09 -15.13
C LYS A 345 -18.62 -16.02 -16.13
#